data_e5a546937aedc6a4aa2d883e866be0fd
#
_entry.id   e5a546937aedc6a4aa2d883e866be0fd
#
_cell.length_a   1.000
_cell.length_b   1.000
_cell.length_c   1.000
_cell.angle_alpha   90.00
_cell.angle_beta   90.00
_cell.angle_gamma   90.00
#
_symmetry.space_group_name_H-M   'P 1'
#
loop_
_entity.id
_entity.type
_entity.pdbx_description
1 polymer ?
#
loop_
_entity_poly.entity_id
_entity_poly.type
_entity_poly.pdbx_seq_one_letter_code
_entity_poly.pdbx_strand_id
1 'polypeptide(L)'
;RKGEEVVENPTLVYMEPYASSTCELVTEILQYTMDRKEVSKLEAEGLLAGIFVDTNKFSTKTGVRTFEAAGWLRRAGADLSNVKKLFQVDKQLFMDRIYGIANAEFNENGIAYSLCRGESPNTQMICSIVADELLTIRGIRGAFAIGVNHRGKTVISARSVGELNVHIIMEKFQGGGHLNAAGAQTDQSPLEVIAKLKEIMEDK
;
A
#
# COMPACT_ATOMS: atom_id res chain seq x y z
N ARG A 1 10.25 -9.87 -9.68
CA ARG A 1 10.28 -10.54 -8.35
C ARG A 1 11.05 -11.85 -8.49
N LYS A 2 12.00 -12.12 -7.59
CA LYS A 2 12.47 -13.49 -7.40
C LYS A 2 11.29 -14.29 -6.82
N GLY A 3 10.72 -15.22 -7.59
CA GLY A 3 9.85 -16.25 -7.04
C GLY A 3 10.71 -17.23 -6.25
N GLU A 4 10.25 -17.63 -5.07
CA GLU A 4 10.90 -18.69 -4.29
C GLU A 4 10.71 -20.06 -4.94
N GLU A 5 9.69 -20.22 -5.81
CA GLU A 5 9.42 -21.42 -6.58
C GLU A 5 9.76 -21.17 -8.05
N VAL A 6 10.71 -21.92 -8.56
CA VAL A 6 11.05 -21.95 -9.98
C VAL A 6 10.14 -22.98 -10.65
N VAL A 7 9.41 -22.55 -11.68
CA VAL A 7 8.63 -23.48 -12.53
C VAL A 7 9.59 -24.44 -13.20
N GLU A 8 9.39 -25.74 -13.04
CA GLU A 8 10.20 -26.76 -13.72
C GLU A 8 10.00 -26.66 -15.24
N ASN A 9 11.11 -26.55 -15.98
CA ASN A 9 11.16 -26.49 -17.45
C ASN A 9 10.28 -25.39 -18.08
N PRO A 10 10.45 -24.10 -17.72
CA PRO A 10 9.69 -23.04 -18.34
C PRO A 10 10.07 -22.86 -19.81
N THR A 11 9.09 -22.63 -20.68
CA THR A 11 9.34 -22.32 -22.10
C THR A 11 10.00 -20.95 -22.27
N LEU A 12 9.67 -20.00 -21.40
CA LEU A 12 10.22 -18.66 -21.37
C LEU A 12 10.37 -18.19 -19.93
N VAL A 13 11.53 -17.62 -19.62
CA VAL A 13 11.76 -16.89 -18.36
C VAL A 13 12.14 -15.46 -18.73
N TYR A 14 11.28 -14.49 -18.36
CA TYR A 14 11.54 -13.06 -18.54
C TYR A 14 11.56 -12.37 -17.19
N MET A 15 12.74 -12.08 -16.71
CA MET A 15 12.98 -11.42 -15.41
C MET A 15 13.72 -10.11 -15.64
N GLU A 16 13.05 -9.00 -15.31
CA GLU A 16 13.60 -7.65 -15.40
C GLU A 16 13.38 -6.91 -14.07
N PRO A 17 14.41 -6.83 -13.21
CA PRO A 17 14.29 -6.24 -11.88
C PRO A 17 13.94 -4.75 -11.89
N TYR A 18 14.25 -4.07 -12.98
CA TYR A 18 14.04 -2.62 -13.13
C TYR A 18 12.70 -2.26 -13.75
N ALA A 19 11.91 -3.24 -14.19
CA ALA A 19 10.56 -2.98 -14.67
C ALA A 19 9.66 -2.49 -13.53
N SER A 20 8.79 -1.56 -13.85
CA SER A 20 7.86 -0.97 -12.87
C SER A 20 6.87 -2.00 -12.32
N SER A 21 6.48 -2.95 -13.17
CA SER A 21 5.46 -3.96 -12.86
C SER A 21 5.56 -5.17 -13.77
N THR A 22 4.98 -6.28 -13.37
CA THR A 22 4.77 -7.44 -14.25
C THR A 22 3.87 -7.09 -15.43
N CYS A 23 2.91 -6.18 -15.26
CA CYS A 23 2.04 -5.72 -16.34
C CYS A 23 2.80 -4.94 -17.42
N GLU A 24 3.86 -4.19 -17.07
CA GLU A 24 4.78 -3.59 -18.04
C GLU A 24 5.47 -4.68 -18.88
N LEU A 25 6.06 -5.71 -18.24
CA LEU A 25 6.73 -6.79 -18.94
C LEU A 25 5.78 -7.58 -19.86
N VAL A 26 4.58 -7.90 -19.39
CA VAL A 26 3.56 -8.56 -20.22
C VAL A 26 3.19 -7.69 -21.42
N THR A 27 3.01 -6.39 -21.22
CA THR A 27 2.71 -5.45 -22.30
C THR A 27 3.83 -5.40 -23.33
N GLU A 28 5.09 -5.40 -22.90
CA GLU A 28 6.24 -5.47 -23.82
C GLU A 28 6.23 -6.76 -24.64
N ILE A 29 5.97 -7.92 -24.03
CA ILE A 29 5.84 -9.18 -24.76
C ILE A 29 4.74 -9.08 -25.82
N LEU A 30 3.56 -8.55 -25.44
CA LEU A 30 2.44 -8.39 -26.36
C LEU A 30 2.77 -7.49 -27.56
N GLN A 31 3.59 -6.45 -27.36
CA GLN A 31 4.03 -5.57 -28.45
C GLN A 31 4.77 -6.30 -29.55
N TYR A 32 5.49 -7.38 -29.24
CA TYR A 32 6.28 -8.15 -30.19
C TYR A 32 5.58 -9.40 -30.71
N THR A 33 4.54 -9.88 -30.01
CA THR A 33 3.92 -11.18 -30.30
C THR A 33 2.52 -11.09 -30.88
N MET A 34 1.84 -9.94 -30.75
CA MET A 34 0.45 -9.76 -31.14
C MET A 34 0.22 -8.45 -31.90
N ASP A 35 -0.75 -8.44 -32.84
CA ASP A 35 -1.25 -7.18 -33.35
C ASP A 35 -2.04 -6.49 -32.20
N ARG A 36 -1.83 -5.19 -32.06
CA ARG A 36 -2.55 -4.34 -31.08
C ARG A 36 -4.07 -4.49 -31.15
N LYS A 37 -4.61 -4.80 -32.33
CA LYS A 37 -6.06 -4.99 -32.55
C LYS A 37 -6.59 -6.31 -31.94
N GLU A 38 -5.71 -7.25 -31.65
CA GLU A 38 -6.06 -8.53 -31.03
C GLU A 38 -6.22 -8.40 -29.51
N VAL A 39 -5.65 -7.36 -28.92
CA VAL A 39 -5.81 -7.07 -27.49
C VAL A 39 -7.14 -6.33 -27.27
N SER A 40 -8.02 -6.94 -26.50
CA SER A 40 -9.30 -6.34 -26.18
C SER A 40 -9.12 -5.10 -25.28
N LYS A 41 -10.11 -4.20 -25.34
CA LYS A 41 -10.11 -3.01 -24.47
C LYS A 41 -10.00 -3.38 -22.98
N LEU A 42 -10.69 -4.44 -22.54
CA LEU A 42 -10.68 -4.88 -21.13
C LEU A 42 -9.29 -5.37 -20.70
N GLU A 43 -8.61 -6.14 -21.54
CA GLU A 43 -7.25 -6.61 -21.29
C GLU A 43 -6.27 -5.43 -21.21
N ALA A 44 -6.37 -4.49 -22.15
CA ALA A 44 -5.56 -3.28 -22.17
C ALA A 44 -5.80 -2.40 -20.92
N GLU A 45 -7.05 -2.27 -20.47
CA GLU A 45 -7.39 -1.57 -19.23
C GLU A 45 -6.87 -2.29 -17.98
N GLY A 46 -6.95 -3.62 -17.94
CA GLY A 46 -6.43 -4.45 -16.85
C GLY A 46 -4.91 -4.33 -16.71
N LEU A 47 -4.18 -4.43 -17.81
CA LEU A 47 -2.72 -4.25 -17.81
C LEU A 47 -2.32 -2.83 -17.40
N LEU A 48 -3.01 -1.83 -17.91
CA LEU A 48 -2.79 -0.43 -17.54
C LEU A 48 -3.09 -0.18 -16.06
N ALA A 49 -4.12 -0.83 -15.50
CA ALA A 49 -4.44 -0.76 -14.09
C ALA A 49 -3.33 -1.35 -13.22
N GLY A 50 -2.73 -2.47 -13.63
CA GLY A 50 -1.59 -3.06 -12.92
C GLY A 50 -0.36 -2.15 -12.91
N ILE A 51 -0.01 -1.54 -14.05
CA ILE A 51 1.05 -0.52 -14.12
C ILE A 51 0.72 0.64 -13.16
N PHE A 52 -0.51 1.11 -13.18
CA PHE A 52 -0.98 2.24 -12.39
C PHE A 52 -0.86 2.01 -10.87
N VAL A 53 -1.12 0.79 -10.39
CA VAL A 53 -0.96 0.39 -8.98
C VAL A 53 0.51 0.34 -8.59
N ASP A 54 1.32 -0.42 -9.33
CA ASP A 54 2.71 -0.68 -8.96
C ASP A 54 3.60 0.58 -9.05
N THR A 55 3.18 1.55 -9.86
CA THR A 55 3.86 2.85 -10.01
C THR A 55 3.27 3.95 -9.12
N ASN A 56 2.31 3.64 -8.26
CA ASN A 56 1.55 4.65 -7.53
C ASN A 56 1.10 5.79 -8.46
N LYS A 57 0.31 5.45 -9.48
CA LYS A 57 -0.21 6.42 -10.48
C LYS A 57 0.90 7.14 -11.25
N PHE A 58 1.93 6.42 -11.65
CA PHE A 58 3.14 6.94 -12.32
C PHE A 58 4.00 7.89 -11.47
N SER A 59 3.84 7.87 -10.15
CA SER A 59 4.62 8.71 -9.22
C SER A 59 5.94 8.07 -8.80
N THR A 60 6.04 6.74 -8.82
CA THR A 60 7.22 5.99 -8.38
C THR A 60 7.56 4.88 -9.36
N LYS A 61 8.81 4.44 -9.38
CA LYS A 61 9.30 3.31 -10.21
C LYS A 61 8.94 3.43 -11.69
N THR A 62 8.77 4.63 -12.21
CA THR A 62 8.31 4.89 -13.57
C THR A 62 9.49 5.28 -14.44
N GLY A 63 9.76 4.49 -15.47
CA GLY A 63 10.79 4.74 -16.47
C GLY A 63 10.19 5.02 -17.86
N VAL A 64 11.06 5.22 -18.85
CA VAL A 64 10.64 5.41 -20.26
C VAL A 64 9.83 4.21 -20.74
N ARG A 65 10.29 2.99 -20.46
CA ARG A 65 9.60 1.74 -20.81
C ARG A 65 8.17 1.69 -20.26
N THR A 66 7.96 2.16 -19.02
CA THR A 66 6.63 2.22 -18.41
C THR A 66 5.68 3.13 -19.20
N PHE A 67 6.16 4.30 -19.63
CA PHE A 67 5.36 5.21 -20.47
C PHE A 67 5.11 4.66 -21.87
N GLU A 68 6.07 3.97 -22.46
CA GLU A 68 5.93 3.31 -23.76
C GLU A 68 4.86 2.21 -23.69
N ALA A 69 4.92 1.34 -22.67
CA ALA A 69 3.92 0.31 -22.41
C ALA A 69 2.53 0.94 -22.20
N ALA A 70 2.41 1.94 -21.36
CA ALA A 70 1.16 2.67 -21.11
C ALA A 70 0.63 3.32 -22.39
N GLY A 71 1.50 3.93 -23.21
CA GLY A 71 1.17 4.52 -24.50
C GLY A 71 0.66 3.48 -25.50
N TRP A 72 1.26 2.29 -25.52
CA TRP A 72 0.80 1.20 -26.38
C TRP A 72 -0.59 0.70 -25.95
N LEU A 73 -0.81 0.49 -24.64
CA LEU A 73 -2.11 0.11 -24.09
C LEU A 73 -3.20 1.14 -24.39
N ARG A 74 -2.87 2.43 -24.33
CA ARG A 74 -3.79 3.52 -24.77
C ARG A 74 -4.16 3.38 -26.24
N ARG A 75 -3.19 3.08 -27.10
CA ARG A 75 -3.47 2.83 -28.53
C ARG A 75 -4.24 1.53 -28.78
N ALA A 76 -4.15 0.55 -27.88
CA ALA A 76 -4.98 -0.66 -27.90
C ALA A 76 -6.43 -0.42 -27.40
N GLY A 77 -6.74 0.79 -26.93
CA GLY A 77 -8.10 1.20 -26.55
C GLY A 77 -8.32 1.35 -25.04
N ALA A 78 -7.30 1.15 -24.20
CA ALA A 78 -7.46 1.37 -22.76
C ALA A 78 -7.89 2.81 -22.45
N ASP A 79 -8.90 2.97 -21.58
CA ASP A 79 -9.39 4.26 -21.13
C ASP A 79 -9.02 4.50 -19.67
N LEU A 80 -8.23 5.56 -19.42
CA LEU A 80 -7.82 5.95 -18.07
C LEU A 80 -9.01 6.28 -17.15
N SER A 81 -10.15 6.72 -17.73
CA SER A 81 -11.34 6.96 -16.93
C SER A 81 -11.93 5.67 -16.38
N ASN A 82 -11.91 4.60 -17.16
CA ASN A 82 -12.32 3.27 -16.69
C ASN A 82 -11.32 2.69 -15.70
N VAL A 83 -10.01 2.82 -15.98
CA VAL A 83 -8.96 2.41 -15.05
C VAL A 83 -9.13 3.11 -13.69
N LYS A 84 -9.41 4.41 -13.66
CA LYS A 84 -9.67 5.15 -12.42
C LYS A 84 -10.88 4.63 -11.66
N LYS A 85 -11.94 4.19 -12.36
CA LYS A 85 -13.14 3.62 -11.71
C LYS A 85 -12.84 2.35 -10.93
N LEU A 86 -11.85 1.55 -11.36
CA LEU A 86 -11.42 0.35 -10.64
C LEU A 86 -10.85 0.64 -9.25
N PHE A 87 -10.39 1.87 -9.03
CA PHE A 87 -9.80 2.33 -7.76
C PHE A 87 -10.74 3.23 -6.95
N GLN A 88 -12.02 3.31 -7.33
CA GLN A 88 -13.01 3.97 -6.49
C GLN A 88 -13.22 3.17 -5.22
N VAL A 89 -13.23 3.87 -4.09
CA VAL A 89 -13.44 3.27 -2.78
C VAL A 89 -14.89 3.49 -2.34
N ASP A 90 -15.38 2.60 -1.49
CA ASP A 90 -16.68 2.77 -0.85
C ASP A 90 -16.73 4.06 -0.01
N LYS A 91 -17.91 4.70 0.04
CA LYS A 91 -18.12 5.95 0.79
C LYS A 91 -17.76 5.79 2.26
N GLN A 92 -18.15 4.66 2.89
CA GLN A 92 -17.89 4.43 4.31
C GLN A 92 -16.39 4.30 4.56
N LEU A 93 -15.69 3.52 3.75
CA LEU A 93 -14.23 3.36 3.81
C LEU A 93 -13.53 4.73 3.66
N PHE A 94 -14.01 5.56 2.73
CA PHE A 94 -13.48 6.92 2.54
C PHE A 94 -13.68 7.78 3.79
N MET A 95 -14.88 7.77 4.39
CA MET A 95 -15.20 8.55 5.58
C MET A 95 -14.42 8.10 6.81
N ASP A 96 -14.23 6.77 6.99
CA ASP A 96 -13.46 6.21 8.10
C ASP A 96 -11.97 6.58 7.99
N ARG A 97 -11.42 6.59 6.78
CA ARG A 97 -10.07 7.09 6.51
C ARG A 97 -9.93 8.57 6.89
N ILE A 98 -10.85 9.42 6.42
CA ILE A 98 -10.84 10.86 6.74
C ILE A 98 -10.92 11.07 8.24
N TYR A 99 -11.78 10.33 8.94
CA TYR A 99 -11.89 10.41 10.39
C TYR A 99 -10.56 10.09 11.09
N GLY A 100 -9.90 8.99 10.71
CA GLY A 100 -8.61 8.63 11.27
C GLY A 100 -7.54 9.71 11.07
N ILE A 101 -7.47 10.29 9.87
CA ILE A 101 -6.51 11.37 9.57
C ILE A 101 -6.83 12.63 10.36
N ALA A 102 -8.11 13.06 10.39
CA ALA A 102 -8.52 14.31 11.03
C ALA A 102 -8.39 14.30 12.57
N ASN A 103 -8.45 13.11 13.19
CA ASN A 103 -8.33 12.94 14.64
C ASN A 103 -6.94 12.43 15.06
N ALA A 104 -5.93 12.57 14.21
CA ALA A 104 -4.57 12.20 14.56
C ALA A 104 -3.96 13.21 15.55
N GLU A 105 -3.27 12.67 16.55
CA GLU A 105 -2.46 13.43 17.51
C GLU A 105 -1.00 13.43 17.05
N PHE A 106 -0.30 14.53 17.22
CA PHE A 106 1.09 14.67 16.83
C PHE A 106 1.92 15.06 18.05
N ASN A 107 3.11 14.50 18.19
CA ASN A 107 4.06 14.93 19.21
C ASN A 107 5.22 15.74 18.60
N GLU A 108 6.01 16.39 19.47
CA GLU A 108 7.16 17.22 19.08
C GLU A 108 8.29 16.39 18.43
N ASN A 109 8.30 15.08 18.66
CA ASN A 109 9.30 14.14 18.10
C ASN A 109 8.91 13.65 16.70
N GLY A 110 7.90 14.21 16.06
CA GLY A 110 7.46 13.82 14.71
C GLY A 110 6.76 12.47 14.66
N ILE A 111 6.06 12.08 15.70
CA ILE A 111 5.25 10.87 15.75
C ILE A 111 3.77 11.22 15.71
N ALA A 112 3.04 10.54 14.83
CA ALA A 112 1.60 10.65 14.72
C ALA A 112 0.90 9.41 15.30
N TYR A 113 -0.16 9.63 16.07
CA TYR A 113 -1.02 8.58 16.61
C TYR A 113 -2.44 8.84 16.16
N SER A 114 -3.11 7.82 15.64
CA SER A 114 -4.51 7.94 15.21
C SER A 114 -5.36 6.81 15.75
N LEU A 115 -6.52 7.15 16.26
CA LEU A 115 -7.56 6.19 16.59
C LEU A 115 -8.59 6.15 15.45
N CYS A 116 -8.57 5.06 14.69
CA CYS A 116 -9.49 4.81 13.59
C CYS A 116 -10.87 4.39 14.11
N ARG A 117 -11.92 4.78 13.38
CA ARG A 117 -13.30 4.40 13.68
C ARG A 117 -13.58 2.95 13.34
N GLY A 118 -14.49 2.36 14.12
CA GLY A 118 -15.34 1.27 13.72
C GLY A 118 -14.82 -0.12 14.03
N GLU A 119 -15.77 -1.01 14.18
CA GLU A 119 -15.63 -2.47 14.23
C GLU A 119 -15.93 -3.01 12.83
N SER A 120 -15.05 -2.75 11.88
CA SER A 120 -15.22 -3.10 10.47
C SER A 120 -14.30 -4.26 10.08
N PRO A 121 -14.69 -5.13 9.16
CA PRO A 121 -13.78 -6.08 8.53
C PRO A 121 -12.58 -5.39 7.86
N ASN A 122 -12.75 -4.13 7.47
CA ASN A 122 -11.74 -3.33 6.79
C ASN A 122 -10.83 -2.53 7.75
N THR A 123 -11.00 -2.64 9.07
CA THR A 123 -10.25 -1.83 10.05
C THR A 123 -8.74 -1.92 9.85
N GLN A 124 -8.20 -3.12 9.60
CA GLN A 124 -6.76 -3.31 9.34
C GLN A 124 -6.29 -2.50 8.12
N MET A 125 -7.08 -2.51 7.05
CA MET A 125 -6.78 -1.76 5.82
C MET A 125 -6.91 -0.25 6.07
N ILE A 126 -7.93 0.19 6.80
CA ILE A 126 -8.12 1.61 7.18
C ILE A 126 -6.93 2.11 7.98
N CYS A 127 -6.52 1.38 9.03
CA CYS A 127 -5.35 1.73 9.85
C CYS A 127 -4.07 1.80 8.99
N SER A 128 -3.90 0.88 8.05
CA SER A 128 -2.75 0.89 7.14
C SER A 128 -2.73 2.17 6.28
N ILE A 129 -3.85 2.50 5.65
CA ILE A 129 -3.99 3.68 4.80
C ILE A 129 -3.78 4.96 5.62
N VAL A 130 -4.38 5.06 6.82
CA VAL A 130 -4.23 6.22 7.71
C VAL A 130 -2.77 6.42 8.12
N ALA A 131 -2.08 5.36 8.49
CA ALA A 131 -0.65 5.44 8.86
C ALA A 131 0.22 5.88 7.67
N ASP A 132 -0.04 5.37 6.46
CA ASP A 132 0.67 5.78 5.24
C ASP A 132 0.41 7.26 4.90
N GLU A 133 -0.82 7.74 5.02
CA GLU A 133 -1.19 9.15 4.77
C GLU A 133 -0.56 10.10 5.80
N LEU A 134 -0.60 9.76 7.08
CA LEU A 134 0.02 10.58 8.14
C LEU A 134 1.53 10.73 7.94
N LEU A 135 2.19 9.71 7.40
CA LEU A 135 3.61 9.75 7.10
C LEU A 135 3.96 10.70 5.94
N THR A 136 2.99 11.13 5.14
CA THR A 136 3.21 12.13 4.07
C THR A 136 3.36 13.56 4.60
N ILE A 137 3.01 13.80 5.88
CA ILE A 137 3.08 15.10 6.52
C ILE A 137 4.55 15.43 6.81
N ARG A 138 4.97 16.63 6.40
CA ARG A 138 6.34 17.11 6.64
C ARG A 138 6.69 17.10 8.13
N GLY A 139 7.81 16.49 8.49
CA GLY A 139 8.30 16.39 9.86
C GLY A 139 7.79 15.16 10.62
N ILE A 140 6.86 14.39 10.06
CA ILE A 140 6.44 13.11 10.64
C ILE A 140 7.42 12.02 10.19
N ARG A 141 8.04 11.36 11.16
CA ARG A 141 8.97 10.25 10.96
C ARG A 141 8.39 8.88 11.33
N GLY A 142 7.27 8.87 12.06
CA GLY A 142 6.55 7.65 12.43
C GLY A 142 5.07 7.89 12.60
N ALA A 143 4.24 6.94 12.17
CA ALA A 143 2.79 7.00 12.28
C ALA A 143 2.23 5.66 12.77
N PHE A 144 1.38 5.73 13.78
CA PHE A 144 0.69 4.58 14.38
C PHE A 144 -0.82 4.80 14.28
N ALA A 145 -1.49 3.95 13.51
CA ALA A 145 -2.93 3.96 13.41
C ALA A 145 -3.51 2.73 14.10
N ILE A 146 -4.45 2.95 15.00
CA ILE A 146 -5.03 1.96 15.91
C ILE A 146 -6.53 1.89 15.67
N GLY A 147 -7.09 0.70 15.67
CA GLY A 147 -8.54 0.50 15.55
C GLY A 147 -8.98 -0.84 16.12
N VAL A 148 -10.28 -1.06 16.24
CA VAL A 148 -10.85 -2.35 16.70
C VAL A 148 -11.43 -3.06 15.48
N ASN A 149 -11.06 -4.31 15.26
CA ASN A 149 -11.63 -5.10 14.17
C ASN A 149 -12.97 -5.72 14.57
N HIS A 150 -13.66 -6.29 13.58
CA HIS A 150 -14.98 -6.95 13.79
C HIS A 150 -14.95 -8.15 14.77
N ARG A 151 -13.77 -8.60 15.20
CA ARG A 151 -13.58 -9.65 16.20
C ARG A 151 -13.30 -9.09 17.59
N GLY A 152 -13.42 -7.77 17.79
CA GLY A 152 -13.15 -7.09 19.04
C GLY A 152 -11.66 -6.95 19.38
N LYS A 153 -10.73 -7.32 18.48
CA LYS A 153 -9.30 -7.16 18.72
C LYS A 153 -8.80 -5.81 18.25
N THR A 154 -7.94 -5.21 19.04
CA THR A 154 -7.21 -4.00 18.65
C THR A 154 -6.15 -4.35 17.61
N VAL A 155 -6.19 -3.67 16.48
CA VAL A 155 -5.23 -3.76 15.39
C VAL A 155 -4.38 -2.49 15.36
N ILE A 156 -3.10 -2.66 15.07
CA ILE A 156 -2.11 -1.58 15.00
C ILE A 156 -1.46 -1.65 13.63
N SER A 157 -1.43 -0.54 12.92
CA SER A 157 -0.60 -0.36 11.73
C SER A 157 0.45 0.70 12.03
N ALA A 158 1.70 0.37 11.83
CA ALA A 158 2.84 1.23 12.07
C ALA A 158 3.63 1.47 10.79
N ARG A 159 3.97 2.72 10.55
CA ARG A 159 4.78 3.16 9.42
C ARG A 159 5.87 4.11 9.88
N SER A 160 7.01 4.12 9.19
CA SER A 160 8.10 5.03 9.49
C SER A 160 8.92 5.40 8.27
N VAL A 161 9.69 6.48 8.41
CA VAL A 161 10.76 6.86 7.49
C VAL A 161 12.06 7.02 8.28
N GLY A 162 13.19 6.80 7.61
CA GLY A 162 14.50 6.95 8.22
C GLY A 162 14.86 5.81 9.19
N GLU A 163 15.35 6.16 10.36
CA GLU A 163 15.97 5.24 11.32
C GLU A 163 14.97 4.60 12.29
N LEU A 164 13.73 5.06 12.34
CA LEU A 164 12.74 4.52 13.27
C LEU A 164 12.30 3.12 12.85
N ASN A 165 12.71 2.12 13.61
CA ASN A 165 12.38 0.73 13.36
C ASN A 165 11.03 0.36 14.00
N VAL A 166 9.95 0.38 13.20
CA VAL A 166 8.60 0.03 13.69
C VAL A 166 8.41 -1.48 13.89
N HIS A 167 9.23 -2.32 13.27
CA HIS A 167 9.19 -3.76 13.51
C HIS A 167 9.46 -4.10 14.98
N ILE A 168 10.56 -3.58 15.56
CA ILE A 168 10.92 -3.78 16.97
C ILE A 168 9.84 -3.23 17.92
N ILE A 169 9.15 -2.15 17.52
CA ILE A 169 8.05 -1.61 18.33
C ILE A 169 6.85 -2.56 18.30
N MET A 170 6.52 -3.09 17.13
CA MET A 170 5.39 -4.02 16.98
C MET A 170 5.64 -5.39 17.62
N GLU A 171 6.88 -5.85 17.72
CA GLU A 171 7.23 -7.07 18.48
C GLU A 171 6.81 -6.97 19.97
N LYS A 172 6.83 -5.77 20.57
CA LYS A 172 6.35 -5.56 21.94
C LYS A 172 4.82 -5.77 22.10
N PHE A 173 4.11 -5.83 20.98
CA PHE A 173 2.68 -6.16 20.88
C PHE A 173 2.43 -7.53 20.22
N GLN A 174 3.47 -8.40 20.18
CA GLN A 174 3.43 -9.71 19.52
C GLN A 174 3.10 -9.63 18.02
N GLY A 175 3.44 -8.51 17.40
CA GLY A 175 3.32 -8.28 15.97
C GLY A 175 4.61 -8.48 15.21
N GLY A 176 4.66 -7.98 13.98
CA GLY A 176 5.84 -8.08 13.12
C GLY A 176 5.69 -7.28 11.84
N GLY A 177 6.67 -7.42 10.95
CA GLY A 177 6.70 -6.72 9.68
C GLY A 177 8.14 -6.46 9.21
N HIS A 178 8.33 -5.29 8.64
CA HIS A 178 9.64 -4.80 8.18
C HIS A 178 10.03 -3.52 8.92
N LEU A 179 11.26 -3.06 8.72
CA LEU A 179 11.81 -1.85 9.34
C LEU A 179 10.82 -0.67 9.32
N ASN A 180 10.25 -0.38 8.14
CA ASN A 180 9.43 0.81 7.89
C ASN A 180 7.92 0.54 7.83
N ALA A 181 7.49 -0.71 7.91
CA ALA A 181 6.09 -1.11 7.83
C ALA A 181 5.85 -2.37 8.65
N ALA A 182 5.10 -2.25 9.73
CA ALA A 182 4.80 -3.34 10.63
C ALA A 182 3.38 -3.21 11.19
N GLY A 183 2.89 -4.27 11.83
CA GLY A 183 1.57 -4.27 12.46
C GLY A 183 1.47 -5.30 13.56
N ALA A 184 0.45 -5.16 14.39
CA ALA A 184 0.15 -6.09 15.47
C ALA A 184 -1.37 -6.21 15.68
N GLN A 185 -1.77 -7.30 16.35
CA GLN A 185 -3.11 -7.46 16.89
C GLN A 185 -3.00 -7.87 18.36
N THR A 186 -3.81 -7.25 19.21
CA THR A 186 -3.77 -7.49 20.66
C THR A 186 -5.17 -7.46 21.26
N ASP A 187 -5.33 -8.05 22.44
CA ASP A 187 -6.55 -7.97 23.24
C ASP A 187 -6.58 -6.71 24.15
N GLN A 188 -5.49 -5.94 24.23
CA GLN A 188 -5.44 -4.65 24.93
C GLN A 188 -6.39 -3.65 24.28
N SER A 189 -6.98 -2.76 25.07
CA SER A 189 -7.82 -1.70 24.53
C SER A 189 -7.00 -0.70 23.68
N PRO A 190 -7.63 0.01 22.73
CA PRO A 190 -6.93 1.02 21.93
C PRO A 190 -6.23 2.09 22.75
N LEU A 191 -6.83 2.51 23.87
CA LEU A 191 -6.24 3.54 24.76
C LEU A 191 -5.01 3.02 25.49
N GLU A 192 -5.01 1.77 25.97
CA GLU A 192 -3.84 1.14 26.57
C GLU A 192 -2.71 1.00 25.54
N VAL A 193 -3.04 0.64 24.30
CA VAL A 193 -2.06 0.56 23.19
C VAL A 193 -1.42 1.92 22.93
N ILE A 194 -2.23 3.00 22.83
CA ILE A 194 -1.72 4.35 22.62
C ILE A 194 -0.82 4.79 23.78
N ALA A 195 -1.24 4.56 25.02
CA ALA A 195 -0.44 4.91 26.20
C ALA A 195 0.92 4.21 26.17
N LYS A 196 0.93 2.91 25.92
CA LYS A 196 2.16 2.11 25.80
C LYS A 196 3.05 2.53 24.62
N LEU A 197 2.45 2.90 23.49
CA LEU A 197 3.22 3.42 22.35
C LEU A 197 3.87 4.76 22.69
N LYS A 198 3.18 5.67 23.39
CA LYS A 198 3.73 6.94 23.85
C LYS A 198 4.92 6.72 24.80
N GLU A 199 4.78 5.85 25.79
CA GLU A 199 5.88 5.46 26.71
C GLU A 199 7.10 4.92 25.94
N ILE A 200 6.90 3.98 25.01
CA ILE A 200 7.99 3.42 24.18
C ILE A 200 8.69 4.50 23.34
N MET A 201 7.99 5.54 22.94
CA MET A 201 8.53 6.59 22.07
C MET A 201 9.17 7.74 22.85
N GLU A 202 8.83 7.92 24.14
CA GLU A 202 9.51 8.86 25.04
C GLU A 202 10.90 8.37 25.46
N ASP A 203 11.09 7.05 25.53
CA ASP A 203 12.38 6.42 25.89
C ASP A 203 13.40 6.41 24.74
N LYS A 204 13.09 6.97 23.54
CA LYS A 204 13.91 7.00 22.32
C LYS A 204 14.14 8.42 21.81
#